data_b1770205bd3f374c063463795e35adaf
#
_entry.id   b1770205bd3f374c063463795e35adaf
#
_cell.length_a   1.000
_cell.length_b   1.000
_cell.length_c   1.000
_cell.angle_alpha   90.00
_cell.angle_beta   90.00
_cell.angle_gamma   90.00
#
_symmetry.space_group_name_H-M   'P 1'
#
loop_
_entity.id
_entity.type
_entity.pdbx_description
1 polymer ?
#
loop_
_entity_poly.entity_id
_entity_poly.type
_entity_poly.pdbx_seq_one_letter_code
_entity_poly.pdbx_strand_id
1 'polypeptide(L)'
;MTSPEGWEEPGQRPDFEEITLVLRGMLRVDYEDGQLDVYEGQMVVTKVGEWIKYSTPQTGGAEYIAVCVPAFSPETVHRDSE
;
A
#
# COMPACT_ATOMS: atom_id res chain seq x y z
N MET A 1 -7.90 -7.84 0.52
CA MET A 1 -6.60 -8.50 0.24
C MET A 1 -5.97 -8.98 1.53
N THR A 2 -5.22 -10.05 1.46
CA THR A 2 -4.49 -10.60 2.60
C THR A 2 -3.04 -10.77 2.17
N SER A 3 -2.11 -10.22 2.96
CA SER A 3 -0.68 -10.35 2.69
C SER A 3 0.00 -11.03 3.87
N PRO A 4 0.86 -12.03 3.61
CA PRO A 4 1.52 -12.77 4.70
C PRO A 4 2.61 -11.94 5.37
N GLU A 5 3.07 -12.42 6.50
CA GLU A 5 4.22 -11.84 7.20
C GLU A 5 5.43 -11.80 6.25
N GLY A 6 6.13 -10.66 6.24
CA GLY A 6 7.32 -10.50 5.43
C GLY A 6 7.06 -10.18 3.96
N TRP A 7 5.81 -10.00 3.57
CA TRP A 7 5.49 -9.58 2.21
C TRP A 7 5.90 -8.13 1.97
N GLU A 8 6.43 -7.88 0.78
CA GLU A 8 6.65 -6.51 0.30
C GLU A 8 6.55 -6.47 -1.21
N GLU A 9 6.20 -5.31 -1.74
CA GLU A 9 6.13 -5.08 -3.18
C GLU A 9 7.19 -4.08 -3.60
N PRO A 10 7.50 -3.98 -4.92
CA PRO A 10 8.38 -2.92 -5.42
C PRO A 10 7.77 -1.55 -5.15
N GLY A 11 8.60 -0.53 -5.03
CA GLY A 11 8.12 0.84 -4.97
C GLY A 11 7.39 1.20 -6.27
N GLN A 12 6.45 2.13 -6.18
CA GLN A 12 5.59 2.49 -7.32
C GLN A 12 5.18 3.97 -7.25
N ARG A 13 4.83 4.52 -8.42
CA ARG A 13 4.25 5.88 -8.53
C ARG A 13 2.95 5.78 -9.32
N PRO A 14 1.84 5.43 -8.65
CA PRO A 14 0.58 5.22 -9.35
C PRO A 14 0.00 6.51 -9.93
N ASP A 15 -0.72 6.37 -11.06
CA ASP A 15 -1.51 7.46 -11.64
C ASP A 15 -2.93 7.49 -11.08
N PHE A 16 -3.14 6.88 -9.93
CA PHE A 16 -4.44 6.85 -9.25
C PHE A 16 -4.26 7.17 -7.77
N GLU A 17 -5.34 7.61 -7.15
CA GLU A 17 -5.42 7.76 -5.70
C GLU A 17 -5.83 6.43 -5.11
N GLU A 18 -5.24 6.04 -3.99
CA GLU A 18 -5.56 4.79 -3.32
C GLU A 18 -5.94 5.03 -1.87
N ILE A 19 -7.05 4.43 -1.45
CA ILE A 19 -7.54 4.47 -0.08
C ILE A 19 -7.46 3.04 0.46
N THR A 20 -6.67 2.82 1.51
CA THR A 20 -6.48 1.49 2.08
C THR A 20 -6.95 1.47 3.52
N LEU A 21 -7.90 0.57 3.84
CA LEU A 21 -8.40 0.36 5.20
C LEU A 21 -7.85 -0.97 5.71
N VAL A 22 -7.17 -0.94 6.85
CA VAL A 22 -6.60 -2.15 7.45
C VAL A 22 -7.66 -2.80 8.34
N LEU A 23 -7.98 -4.05 8.05
CA LEU A 23 -8.99 -4.82 8.78
C LEU A 23 -8.37 -5.65 9.91
N ARG A 24 -7.11 -6.08 9.75
CA ARG A 24 -6.39 -6.89 10.71
C ARG A 24 -4.88 -6.73 10.48
N GLY A 25 -4.11 -6.72 11.56
CA GLY A 25 -2.66 -6.63 11.49
C GLY A 25 -2.15 -5.21 11.24
N MET A 26 -1.06 -5.10 10.51
CA MET A 26 -0.43 -3.80 10.26
C MET A 26 0.13 -3.77 8.84
N LEU A 27 -0.16 -2.68 8.12
CA LEU A 27 0.39 -2.41 6.80
C LEU A 27 1.39 -1.26 6.93
N ARG A 28 2.60 -1.46 6.45
CA ARG A 28 3.63 -0.43 6.44
C ARG A 28 3.68 0.23 5.08
N VAL A 29 3.70 1.56 5.08
CA VAL A 29 3.77 2.36 3.87
C VAL A 29 5.04 3.20 3.92
N ASP A 30 5.97 2.92 3.01
CA ASP A 30 7.16 3.75 2.84
C ASP A 30 6.83 4.80 1.77
N TYR A 31 7.21 6.05 2.02
CA TYR A 31 7.07 7.14 1.06
C TYR A 31 8.37 7.96 1.06
N GLU A 32 8.48 8.92 0.14
CA GLU A 32 9.77 9.62 -0.06
C GLU A 32 10.32 10.26 1.22
N ASP A 33 9.45 10.82 2.05
CA ASP A 33 9.87 11.55 3.25
C ASP A 33 9.86 10.71 4.53
N GLY A 34 9.53 9.41 4.45
CA GLY A 34 9.50 8.59 5.66
C GLY A 34 8.70 7.31 5.53
N GLN A 35 8.14 6.89 6.66
CA GLN A 35 7.46 5.63 6.79
C GLN A 35 6.26 5.79 7.73
N LEU A 36 5.17 5.11 7.40
CA LEU A 36 3.92 5.17 8.16
C LEU A 36 3.39 3.77 8.38
N ASP A 37 3.01 3.44 9.61
CA ASP A 37 2.39 2.16 9.93
C ASP A 37 0.90 2.35 10.15
N VAL A 38 0.09 1.56 9.42
CA VAL A 38 -1.38 1.62 9.47
C VAL A 38 -1.87 0.37 10.17
N TYR A 39 -2.58 0.55 11.28
CA TYR A 39 -3.06 -0.55 12.11
C TYR A 39 -4.55 -0.82 11.88
N GLU A 40 -5.03 -1.89 12.49
CA GLU A 40 -6.44 -2.30 12.41
C GLU A 40 -7.37 -1.11 12.69
N GLY A 41 -8.35 -0.93 11.83
CA GLY A 41 -9.32 0.16 11.94
C GLY A 41 -8.85 1.51 11.42
N GLN A 42 -7.59 1.61 10.98
CA GLN A 42 -7.03 2.83 10.41
C GLN A 42 -7.01 2.75 8.90
N MET A 43 -6.96 3.91 8.25
CA MET A 43 -6.84 3.95 6.80
C MET A 43 -5.74 4.93 6.39
N VAL A 44 -5.20 4.72 5.20
CA VAL A 44 -4.23 5.61 4.59
C VAL A 44 -4.70 5.99 3.20
N VAL A 45 -4.50 7.26 2.83
CA VAL A 45 -4.80 7.76 1.50
C VAL A 45 -3.48 8.16 0.84
N THR A 46 -3.19 7.56 -0.32
CA THR A 46 -2.03 7.93 -1.12
C THR A 46 -2.49 8.60 -2.39
N LYS A 47 -1.80 9.67 -2.78
CA LYS A 47 -2.22 10.51 -3.89
C LYS A 47 -1.48 10.19 -5.16
N VAL A 48 -2.09 10.59 -6.28
CA VAL A 48 -1.50 10.43 -7.62
C VAL A 48 -0.06 10.95 -7.63
N GLY A 49 0.85 10.14 -8.18
CA GLY A 49 2.25 10.53 -8.38
C GLY A 49 3.16 10.39 -7.18
N GLU A 50 2.64 10.07 -6.01
CA GLU A 50 3.47 9.82 -4.84
C GLU A 50 4.21 8.49 -4.99
N TRP A 51 5.52 8.49 -4.66
CA TRP A 51 6.23 7.21 -4.58
C TRP A 51 5.86 6.52 -3.28
N ILE A 52 5.42 5.27 -3.37
CA ILE A 52 5.00 4.49 -2.22
C ILE A 52 5.46 3.04 -2.37
N LYS A 53 5.65 2.39 -1.23
CA LYS A 53 5.96 0.96 -1.16
C LYS A 53 5.22 0.37 0.02
N TYR A 54 4.42 -0.67 -0.24
CA TYR A 54 3.67 -1.36 0.81
C TYR A 54 4.41 -2.61 1.28
N SER A 55 4.31 -2.90 2.57
CA SER A 55 4.87 -4.13 3.15
C SER A 55 4.09 -4.53 4.39
N THR A 56 4.19 -5.81 4.76
CA THR A 56 3.53 -6.35 5.95
C THR A 56 4.56 -7.10 6.80
N PRO A 57 5.48 -6.36 7.47
CA PRO A 57 6.59 -6.98 8.21
C PRO A 57 6.19 -7.61 9.54
N GLN A 58 5.01 -7.26 10.07
CA GLN A 58 4.58 -7.74 11.38
C GLN A 58 4.14 -9.20 11.33
N THR A 59 4.37 -9.93 12.43
CA THR A 59 3.92 -11.32 12.59
C THR A 59 2.44 -11.45 12.27
N GLY A 60 2.09 -12.41 11.42
CA GLY A 60 0.72 -12.64 10.99
C GLY A 60 0.29 -11.84 9.76
N GLY A 61 1.13 -10.92 9.29
CA GLY A 61 0.81 -10.12 8.10
C GLY A 61 -0.33 -9.14 8.31
N ALA A 62 -1.13 -8.91 7.27
CA ALA A 62 -2.26 -7.98 7.34
C ALA A 62 -3.38 -8.38 6.39
N GLU A 63 -4.59 -7.97 6.75
CA GLU A 63 -5.77 -8.04 5.88
C GLU A 63 -6.30 -6.63 5.70
N TYR A 64 -6.56 -6.24 4.45
CA TYR A 64 -6.95 -4.87 4.14
C TYR A 64 -7.77 -4.79 2.86
N ILE A 65 -8.49 -3.67 2.72
CA ILE A 65 -9.27 -3.32 1.53
C ILE A 65 -8.63 -2.11 0.89
N ALA A 66 -8.39 -2.16 -0.42
CA ALA A 66 -7.83 -1.04 -1.17
C ALA A 66 -8.81 -0.62 -2.27
N VAL A 67 -9.05 0.69 -2.36
CA VAL A 67 -9.89 1.29 -3.39
C VAL A 67 -9.04 2.25 -4.21
N CYS A 68 -8.98 2.03 -5.51
CA CYS A 68 -8.20 2.87 -6.43
C CYS A 68 -9.12 3.75 -7.27
N VAL A 69 -8.79 5.03 -7.38
CA VAL A 69 -9.58 6.01 -8.13
C VAL A 69 -8.65 6.80 -9.06
N PRO A 70 -8.75 6.58 -10.38
CA PRO A 70 -9.56 5.59 -11.10
C PRO A 70 -9.10 4.16 -10.84
N ALA A 71 -9.84 3.20 -11.39
CA ALA A 71 -9.57 1.79 -11.17
C ALA A 71 -8.14 1.40 -11.53
N PHE A 72 -7.55 0.51 -10.72
CA PHE A 72 -6.21 0.01 -10.94
C PHE A 72 -6.05 -0.66 -12.31
N SER A 73 -4.90 -0.43 -12.94
CA SER A 73 -4.45 -1.20 -14.09
C SER A 73 -2.91 -1.25 -14.06
N PRO A 74 -2.28 -2.28 -14.66
CA PRO A 74 -0.82 -2.36 -14.68
C PRO A 74 -0.14 -1.16 -15.35
N GLU A 75 -0.82 -0.51 -16.30
CA GLU A 75 -0.25 0.64 -17.02
C GLU A 75 -0.21 1.90 -16.15
N THR A 76 -1.01 1.99 -15.10
CA THR A 76 -1.11 3.19 -14.27
C THR A 76 -0.35 3.09 -12.95
N VAL A 77 0.20 1.94 -12.61
CA VAL A 77 0.86 1.75 -11.30
C VAL A 77 2.32 2.21 -11.28
N HIS A 78 3.02 2.12 -12.40
CA HIS A 78 4.42 2.57 -12.55
C HIS A 78 5.36 2.04 -11.47
N ARG A 79 5.53 0.72 -11.43
CA ARG A 79 6.42 0.07 -10.48
C ARG A 79 7.88 0.21 -10.90
N ASP A 80 8.76 0.38 -9.90
CA ASP A 80 10.18 0.63 -10.10
C ASP A 80 10.90 -0.44 -10.92
N SER A 81 10.48 -1.69 -10.82
CA SER A 81 11.17 -2.81 -11.45
C SER A 81 10.48 -3.32 -12.72
N GLU A 82 9.64 -2.51 -13.33
CA GLU A 82 8.89 -2.87 -14.55
C GLU A 82 9.18 -1.91 -15.70
#